data_56dd3111e2f701284686bdd0f6efca79
#
_entry.id   56dd3111e2f701284686bdd0f6efca79
#
_cell.length_a   1.000
_cell.length_b   1.000
_cell.length_c   1.000
_cell.angle_alpha   90.00
_cell.angle_beta   90.00
_cell.angle_gamma   90.00
#
_symmetry.space_group_name_H-M   'P 1'
#
loop_
_entity.id
_entity.type
_entity.pdbx_description
1 polymer ?
#
loop_
_entity_poly.entity_id
_entity_poly.type
_entity_poly.pdbx_seq_one_letter_code
_entity_poly.pdbx_strand_id
1 'polypeptide(L)'
;LGFVQSDVMSYAYDGTNLFEGMPITNFSTVAALYMEQVQIVTCNPDIKTVADLKGKTVSIGAAGSGVFYNALDILGAYGLDYETDINAQYQDFGDSADALQDGKIDAAFVVAGAPTVAITTLATSKGAYLVSLVDEHIAALQETSPYYSKYVIPEGTYEGVPETTTVAVSAVIIARDDVDENDVYNIVSTIFENADSLAHDKAKELDLDFAAGVTNVPYHPGAARYFAEKGYEVPTK
;
A
#
# COMPACT_ATOMS: atom_id res chain seq x y z
N LEU A 1 -12.98 8.34 -11.19
CA LEU A 1 -11.70 8.41 -10.47
C LEU A 1 -11.71 7.48 -9.27
N GLY A 2 -10.56 6.92 -8.95
CA GLY A 2 -10.35 6.09 -7.77
C GLY A 2 -8.92 6.16 -7.26
N PHE A 3 -8.74 5.82 -5.98
CA PHE A 3 -7.43 5.58 -5.40
C PHE A 3 -7.20 4.07 -5.35
N VAL A 4 -6.00 3.64 -5.70
CA VAL A 4 -5.62 2.22 -5.77
C VAL A 4 -4.14 2.07 -5.47
N GLN A 5 -3.73 0.90 -5.02
CA GLN A 5 -2.32 0.53 -4.90
C GLN A 5 -1.76 0.14 -6.28
N SER A 6 -0.48 0.44 -6.52
CA SER A 6 0.18 0.18 -7.81
C SER A 6 0.24 -1.30 -8.20
N ASP A 7 0.38 -2.20 -7.22
CA ASP A 7 0.33 -3.65 -7.41
C ASP A 7 -1.06 -4.12 -7.86
N VAL A 8 -2.12 -3.75 -7.10
CA VAL A 8 -3.50 -4.12 -7.44
C VAL A 8 -3.93 -3.52 -8.78
N MET A 9 -3.53 -2.27 -9.07
CA MET A 9 -3.74 -1.63 -10.36
C MET A 9 -3.17 -2.47 -11.50
N SER A 10 -1.94 -2.95 -11.35
CA SER A 10 -1.25 -3.77 -12.34
C SER A 10 -1.88 -5.16 -12.46
N TYR A 11 -2.20 -5.81 -11.35
CA TYR A 11 -2.91 -7.11 -11.38
C TYR A 11 -4.24 -7.02 -12.13
N ALA A 12 -5.01 -5.96 -11.89
CA ALA A 12 -6.27 -5.74 -12.59
C ALA A 12 -6.07 -5.50 -14.08
N TYR A 13 -5.08 -4.67 -14.45
CA TYR A 13 -4.83 -4.31 -15.84
C TYR A 13 -4.33 -5.50 -16.65
N ASP A 14 -3.40 -6.28 -16.09
CA ASP A 14 -2.78 -7.43 -16.74
C ASP A 14 -3.64 -8.71 -16.65
N GLY A 15 -4.69 -8.73 -15.82
CA GLY A 15 -5.52 -9.91 -15.59
C GLY A 15 -4.76 -11.02 -14.89
N THR A 16 -3.96 -10.68 -13.91
CA THR A 16 -3.15 -11.61 -13.12
C THR A 16 -3.63 -11.68 -11.67
N ASN A 17 -3.04 -12.57 -10.87
CA ASN A 17 -3.40 -12.79 -9.48
C ASN A 17 -4.92 -13.04 -9.33
N LEU A 18 -5.63 -12.36 -8.46
CA LEU A 18 -7.09 -12.54 -8.29
C LEU A 18 -7.92 -12.01 -9.48
N PHE A 19 -7.30 -11.36 -10.46
CA PHE A 19 -7.92 -10.98 -11.73
C PHE A 19 -7.57 -11.94 -12.88
N GLU A 20 -7.00 -13.11 -12.57
CA GLU A 20 -6.52 -14.04 -13.59
C GLU A 20 -7.60 -14.37 -14.65
N GLY A 21 -7.24 -14.12 -15.90
CA GLY A 21 -8.14 -14.30 -17.04
C GLY A 21 -9.23 -13.25 -17.20
N MET A 22 -9.27 -12.22 -16.34
CA MET A 22 -10.26 -11.14 -16.37
C MET A 22 -9.61 -9.76 -16.35
N PRO A 23 -8.78 -9.37 -17.35
CA PRO A 23 -8.14 -8.08 -17.38
C PRO A 23 -9.15 -6.94 -17.45
N ILE A 24 -8.90 -5.90 -16.67
CA ILE A 24 -9.68 -4.67 -16.67
C ILE A 24 -8.79 -3.57 -17.25
N THR A 25 -9.04 -3.18 -18.49
CA THR A 25 -8.17 -2.26 -19.24
C THR A 25 -8.82 -0.94 -19.61
N ASN A 26 -10.01 -0.64 -19.07
CA ASN A 26 -10.78 0.57 -19.37
C ASN A 26 -10.52 1.71 -18.38
N PHE A 27 -9.34 1.74 -17.80
CA PHE A 27 -8.84 2.81 -16.94
C PHE A 27 -7.38 3.13 -17.27
N SER A 28 -6.92 4.27 -16.80
CA SER A 28 -5.57 4.77 -16.99
C SER A 28 -5.03 5.40 -15.71
N THR A 29 -3.71 5.43 -15.58
CA THR A 29 -3.00 6.11 -14.49
C THR A 29 -3.20 7.63 -14.60
N VAL A 30 -3.44 8.29 -13.48
CA VAL A 30 -3.44 9.75 -13.38
C VAL A 30 -2.14 10.23 -12.74
N ALA A 31 -1.81 9.73 -11.56
CA ALA A 31 -0.56 10.05 -10.88
C ALA A 31 -0.29 9.07 -9.75
N ALA A 32 0.97 8.76 -9.48
CA ALA A 32 1.35 8.23 -8.18
C ALA A 32 1.51 9.38 -7.17
N LEU A 33 1.18 9.13 -5.89
CA LEU A 33 1.14 10.18 -4.88
C LEU A 33 2.25 10.04 -3.83
N TYR A 34 2.32 8.90 -3.17
CA TYR A 34 3.28 8.60 -2.10
C TYR A 34 3.37 7.09 -1.90
N MET A 35 4.35 6.66 -1.09
CA MET A 35 4.48 5.25 -0.72
C MET A 35 3.57 4.90 0.45
N GLU A 36 2.89 3.76 0.34
CA GLU A 36 2.13 3.12 1.41
C GLU A 36 2.93 1.94 1.95
N GLN A 37 3.36 2.04 3.20
CA GLN A 37 4.14 1.01 3.86
C GLN A 37 3.25 -0.14 4.32
N VAL A 38 3.68 -1.37 4.07
CA VAL A 38 3.04 -2.54 4.68
C VAL A 38 3.50 -2.65 6.12
N GLN A 39 2.59 -2.47 7.06
CA GLN A 39 2.85 -2.46 8.49
C GLN A 39 2.15 -3.66 9.12
N ILE A 40 2.92 -4.66 9.56
CA ILE A 40 2.37 -5.79 10.30
C ILE A 40 2.50 -5.44 11.78
N VAL A 41 1.40 -5.07 12.41
CA VAL A 41 1.37 -4.58 13.79
C VAL A 41 0.86 -5.65 14.75
N THR A 42 1.48 -5.73 15.93
CA THR A 42 1.08 -6.62 17.03
C THR A 42 1.26 -5.92 18.38
N CYS A 43 0.52 -6.35 19.41
CA CYS A 43 0.76 -5.99 20.81
C CYS A 43 1.58 -7.08 21.55
N ASN A 44 1.94 -8.17 20.89
CA ASN A 44 2.71 -9.26 21.48
C ASN A 44 4.19 -9.15 21.11
N PRO A 45 5.11 -8.89 22.06
CA PRO A 45 6.54 -8.76 21.79
C PRO A 45 7.22 -10.07 21.33
N ASP A 46 6.54 -11.20 21.44
CA ASP A 46 7.06 -12.49 20.99
C ASP A 46 6.83 -12.76 19.50
N ILE A 47 5.93 -11.99 18.85
CA ILE A 47 5.73 -12.04 17.40
C ILE A 47 6.73 -11.08 16.76
N LYS A 48 7.82 -11.62 16.22
CA LYS A 48 8.96 -10.84 15.69
C LYS A 48 9.15 -10.98 14.19
N THR A 49 8.67 -12.08 13.62
CA THR A 49 8.80 -12.43 12.22
C THR A 49 7.44 -12.82 11.64
N VAL A 50 7.30 -12.78 10.32
CA VAL A 50 6.08 -13.26 9.65
C VAL A 50 5.83 -14.74 9.93
N ALA A 51 6.89 -15.54 10.11
CA ALA A 51 6.76 -16.96 10.46
C ALA A 51 6.07 -17.20 11.81
N ASP A 52 6.17 -16.25 12.77
CA ASP A 52 5.51 -16.32 14.07
C ASP A 52 3.98 -16.13 13.99
N LEU A 53 3.48 -15.73 12.82
CA LEU A 53 2.04 -15.61 12.57
C LEU A 53 1.35 -16.98 12.39
N LYS A 54 2.12 -18.05 12.18
CA LYS A 54 1.54 -19.40 12.04
C LYS A 54 0.72 -19.79 13.27
N GLY A 55 -0.53 -20.18 13.05
CA GLY A 55 -1.50 -20.53 14.10
C GLY A 55 -2.09 -19.33 14.86
N LYS A 56 -1.76 -18.10 14.45
CA LYS A 56 -2.28 -16.86 15.07
C LYS A 56 -3.56 -16.38 14.42
N THR A 57 -4.29 -15.55 15.16
CA THR A 57 -5.45 -14.81 14.64
C THR A 57 -4.96 -13.49 14.08
N VAL A 58 -5.05 -13.32 12.76
CA VAL A 58 -4.45 -12.20 12.05
C VAL A 58 -5.49 -11.46 11.20
N SER A 59 -5.62 -10.15 11.40
CA SER A 59 -6.38 -9.31 10.48
C SER A 59 -5.57 -9.07 9.21
N ILE A 60 -6.11 -9.49 8.07
CA ILE A 60 -5.49 -9.38 6.75
C ILE A 60 -6.14 -8.30 5.87
N GLY A 61 -6.79 -7.32 6.51
CA GLY A 61 -7.52 -6.25 5.83
C GLY A 61 -8.94 -6.66 5.44
N ALA A 62 -9.73 -5.69 5.01
CA ALA A 62 -11.08 -5.96 4.51
C ALA A 62 -11.04 -6.85 3.25
N ALA A 63 -12.01 -7.72 3.09
CA ALA A 63 -12.07 -8.63 1.96
C ALA A 63 -12.02 -7.86 0.62
N GLY A 64 -11.09 -8.23 -0.26
CA GLY A 64 -10.88 -7.60 -1.56
C GLY A 64 -10.22 -6.22 -1.52
N SER A 65 -9.72 -5.78 -0.36
CA SER A 65 -8.92 -4.55 -0.25
C SER A 65 -7.49 -4.78 -0.73
N GLY A 66 -6.75 -3.71 -1.05
CA GLY A 66 -5.32 -3.80 -1.36
C GLY A 66 -4.52 -4.46 -0.23
N VAL A 67 -4.88 -4.17 1.03
CA VAL A 67 -4.26 -4.79 2.22
C VAL A 67 -4.40 -6.30 2.21
N PHE A 68 -5.56 -6.82 1.79
CA PHE A 68 -5.80 -8.25 1.65
C PHE A 68 -4.79 -8.89 0.68
N TYR A 69 -4.57 -8.28 -0.50
CA TYR A 69 -3.61 -8.79 -1.48
C TYR A 69 -2.17 -8.74 -0.94
N ASN A 70 -1.79 -7.63 -0.30
CA ASN A 70 -0.45 -7.51 0.29
C ASN A 70 -0.21 -8.55 1.39
N ALA A 71 -1.24 -8.86 2.19
CA ALA A 71 -1.13 -9.91 3.20
C ALA A 71 -0.91 -11.30 2.56
N LEU A 72 -1.65 -11.62 1.48
CA LEU A 72 -1.48 -12.87 0.75
C LEU A 72 -0.08 -13.00 0.15
N ASP A 73 0.39 -11.95 -0.51
CA ASP A 73 1.71 -11.92 -1.16
C ASP A 73 2.83 -12.12 -0.13
N ILE A 74 2.76 -11.41 1.01
CA ILE A 74 3.79 -11.51 2.06
C ILE A 74 3.72 -12.86 2.77
N LEU A 75 2.55 -13.33 3.17
CA LEU A 75 2.41 -14.66 3.78
C LEU A 75 2.94 -15.74 2.84
N GLY A 76 2.59 -15.68 1.55
CA GLY A 76 3.07 -16.59 0.53
C GLY A 76 4.60 -16.57 0.37
N ALA A 77 5.23 -15.39 0.41
CA ALA A 77 6.70 -15.26 0.37
C ALA A 77 7.39 -15.94 1.57
N TYR A 78 6.69 -16.08 2.70
CA TYR A 78 7.15 -16.83 3.87
C TYR A 78 6.66 -18.29 3.90
N GLY A 79 6.01 -18.76 2.83
CA GLY A 79 5.48 -20.13 2.73
C GLY A 79 4.28 -20.39 3.65
N LEU A 80 3.56 -19.34 4.05
CA LEU A 80 2.33 -19.43 4.84
C LEU A 80 1.11 -19.27 3.92
N ASP A 81 0.15 -20.16 4.10
CA ASP A 81 -1.15 -20.10 3.45
C ASP A 81 -2.16 -19.42 4.41
N TYR A 82 -2.84 -18.37 3.95
CA TYR A 82 -3.75 -17.59 4.78
C TYR A 82 -5.01 -18.36 5.19
N GLU A 83 -5.40 -19.40 4.45
CA GLU A 83 -6.59 -20.22 4.76
C GLU A 83 -6.30 -21.33 5.78
N THR A 84 -5.07 -21.83 5.81
CA THR A 84 -4.72 -23.03 6.59
C THR A 84 -3.71 -22.78 7.68
N ASP A 85 -2.81 -21.80 7.53
CA ASP A 85 -1.73 -21.55 8.48
C ASP A 85 -2.02 -20.47 9.50
N ILE A 86 -3.02 -19.60 9.26
CA ILE A 86 -3.47 -18.57 10.20
C ILE A 86 -5.00 -18.62 10.38
N ASN A 87 -5.50 -17.96 11.43
CA ASN A 87 -6.92 -17.70 11.59
C ASN A 87 -7.23 -16.29 11.07
N ALA A 88 -7.51 -16.19 9.76
CA ALA A 88 -7.66 -14.92 9.07
C ALA A 88 -8.94 -14.17 9.51
N GLN A 89 -8.80 -12.87 9.80
CA GLN A 89 -9.89 -11.95 10.07
C GLN A 89 -9.89 -10.83 9.00
N TYR A 90 -11.07 -10.36 8.64
CA TYR A 90 -11.26 -9.36 7.56
C TYR A 90 -11.80 -8.08 8.17
N GLN A 91 -10.90 -7.18 8.60
CA GLN A 91 -11.23 -5.96 9.32
C GLN A 91 -10.55 -4.75 8.70
N ASP A 92 -11.11 -3.56 8.90
CA ASP A 92 -10.43 -2.31 8.59
C ASP A 92 -9.38 -1.96 9.66
N PHE A 93 -8.69 -0.83 9.49
CA PHE A 93 -7.58 -0.45 10.39
C PHE A 93 -8.04 -0.10 11.79
N GLY A 94 -9.20 0.55 11.93
CA GLY A 94 -9.77 0.91 13.22
C GLY A 94 -10.21 -0.31 14.00
N ASP A 95 -11.02 -1.15 13.39
CA ASP A 95 -11.49 -2.42 13.97
C ASP A 95 -10.32 -3.35 14.32
N SER A 96 -9.28 -3.38 13.49
CA SER A 96 -8.06 -4.15 13.77
C SER A 96 -7.31 -3.62 14.99
N ALA A 97 -7.16 -2.31 15.11
CA ALA A 97 -6.50 -1.70 16.28
C ALA A 97 -7.27 -1.97 17.57
N ASP A 98 -8.60 -1.83 17.54
CA ASP A 98 -9.46 -2.14 18.67
C ASP A 98 -9.39 -3.63 19.05
N ALA A 99 -9.40 -4.52 18.05
CA ALA A 99 -9.28 -5.96 18.27
C ALA A 99 -7.91 -6.37 18.86
N LEU A 100 -6.81 -5.72 18.42
CA LEU A 100 -5.48 -5.87 19.03
C LEU A 100 -5.45 -5.36 20.46
N GLN A 101 -6.03 -4.21 20.73
CA GLN A 101 -6.12 -3.63 22.06
C GLN A 101 -6.89 -4.55 23.02
N ASP A 102 -7.98 -5.15 22.55
CA ASP A 102 -8.80 -6.10 23.31
C ASP A 102 -8.18 -7.50 23.44
N GLY A 103 -7.11 -7.80 22.67
CA GLY A 103 -6.49 -9.13 22.62
C GLY A 103 -7.35 -10.18 21.90
N LYS A 104 -8.23 -9.74 21.00
CA LYS A 104 -9.09 -10.61 20.16
C LYS A 104 -8.37 -11.14 18.94
N ILE A 105 -7.35 -10.42 18.48
CA ILE A 105 -6.42 -10.84 17.42
C ILE A 105 -4.98 -10.67 17.87
N ASP A 106 -4.06 -11.39 17.23
CA ASP A 106 -2.64 -11.42 17.59
C ASP A 106 -1.82 -10.40 16.76
N ALA A 107 -2.20 -10.18 15.51
CA ALA A 107 -1.54 -9.25 14.61
C ALA A 107 -2.51 -8.70 13.55
N ALA A 108 -2.13 -7.59 12.90
CA ALA A 108 -2.90 -7.01 11.80
C ALA A 108 -1.99 -6.45 10.72
N PHE A 109 -2.40 -6.61 9.47
CA PHE A 109 -1.83 -5.91 8.32
C PHE A 109 -2.50 -4.55 8.16
N VAL A 110 -1.68 -3.51 8.06
CA VAL A 110 -2.08 -2.12 7.78
C VAL A 110 -1.20 -1.62 6.65
N VAL A 111 -1.79 -1.20 5.54
CA VAL A 111 -1.04 -0.66 4.39
C VAL A 111 -1.49 0.77 4.17
N ALA A 112 -0.65 1.68 4.55
CA ALA A 112 -0.90 3.12 4.50
C ALA A 112 0.42 3.89 4.70
N GLY A 113 0.40 5.18 4.43
CA GLY A 113 1.51 6.06 4.78
C GLY A 113 1.75 6.08 6.30
N ALA A 114 2.98 5.81 6.74
CA ALA A 114 3.37 5.95 8.12
C ALA A 114 3.71 7.43 8.44
N PRO A 115 3.35 7.96 9.64
CA PRO A 115 2.60 7.29 10.70
C PRO A 115 1.10 7.16 10.39
N THR A 116 0.52 5.99 10.69
CA THR A 116 -0.91 5.71 10.57
C THR A 116 -1.61 5.93 11.91
N VAL A 117 -2.74 6.63 11.92
CA VAL A 117 -3.45 7.01 13.16
C VAL A 117 -3.81 5.81 14.03
N ALA A 118 -4.30 4.72 13.43
CA ALA A 118 -4.68 3.51 14.17
C ALA A 118 -3.48 2.91 14.93
N ILE A 119 -2.30 2.85 14.30
CA ILE A 119 -1.08 2.34 14.93
C ILE A 119 -0.56 3.31 15.99
N THR A 120 -0.60 4.63 15.72
CA THR A 120 -0.22 5.65 16.71
C THR A 120 -1.06 5.55 17.97
N THR A 121 -2.37 5.41 17.82
CA THR A 121 -3.29 5.23 18.97
C THR A 121 -2.97 3.95 19.75
N LEU A 122 -2.73 2.85 19.05
CA LEU A 122 -2.38 1.56 19.66
C LEU A 122 -1.04 1.64 20.40
N ALA A 123 -0.02 2.27 19.80
CA ALA A 123 1.31 2.42 20.40
C ALA A 123 1.26 3.20 21.71
N THR A 124 0.45 4.28 21.77
CA THR A 124 0.31 5.11 22.98
C THR A 124 -0.56 4.47 24.05
N SER A 125 -1.56 3.65 23.70
CA SER A 125 -2.54 3.08 24.65
C SER A 125 -2.11 1.76 25.27
N LYS A 126 -1.52 0.85 24.47
CA LYS A 126 -1.17 -0.52 24.89
C LYS A 126 0.28 -0.89 24.62
N GLY A 127 0.95 -0.15 23.76
CA GLY A 127 2.21 -0.51 23.15
C GLY A 127 1.99 -1.32 21.87
N ALA A 128 2.80 -1.02 20.86
CA ALA A 128 2.78 -1.70 19.58
C ALA A 128 4.18 -2.13 19.18
N TYR A 129 4.25 -3.20 18.41
CA TYR A 129 5.45 -3.69 17.75
C TYR A 129 5.15 -3.85 16.27
N LEU A 130 6.13 -3.56 15.43
CA LEU A 130 6.05 -3.86 14.01
C LEU A 130 6.91 -5.08 13.71
N VAL A 131 6.36 -6.00 12.92
CA VAL A 131 7.05 -7.20 12.46
C VAL A 131 7.93 -6.83 11.27
N SER A 132 9.24 -7.06 11.42
CA SER A 132 10.22 -6.77 10.37
C SER A 132 10.26 -7.88 9.33
N LEU A 133 10.38 -7.50 8.06
CA LEU A 133 10.63 -8.43 6.95
C LEU A 133 12.16 -8.59 6.77
N VAL A 134 12.58 -9.79 6.39
CA VAL A 134 13.99 -10.05 6.09
C VAL A 134 14.27 -9.96 4.59
N ASP A 135 15.48 -9.55 4.25
CA ASP A 135 15.86 -9.23 2.86
C ASP A 135 15.66 -10.40 1.89
N GLU A 136 15.87 -11.63 2.32
CA GLU A 136 15.67 -12.83 1.51
C GLU A 136 14.21 -12.97 1.04
N HIS A 137 13.25 -12.76 1.94
CA HIS A 137 11.82 -12.83 1.61
C HIS A 137 11.33 -11.61 0.85
N ILE A 138 11.95 -10.44 1.09
CA ILE A 138 11.69 -9.24 0.26
C ILE A 138 12.13 -9.50 -1.18
N ALA A 139 13.31 -10.07 -1.39
CA ALA A 139 13.79 -10.40 -2.72
C ALA A 139 12.88 -11.43 -3.42
N ALA A 140 12.48 -12.50 -2.72
CA ALA A 140 11.54 -13.49 -3.25
C ALA A 140 10.18 -12.87 -3.61
N LEU A 141 9.67 -11.95 -2.78
CA LEU A 141 8.44 -11.21 -3.06
C LEU A 141 8.59 -10.36 -4.33
N GLN A 142 9.70 -9.66 -4.50
CA GLN A 142 9.96 -8.82 -5.67
C GLN A 142 10.15 -9.61 -6.96
N GLU A 143 10.59 -10.87 -6.91
CA GLU A 143 10.65 -11.74 -8.07
C GLU A 143 9.26 -12.11 -8.62
N THR A 144 8.28 -12.26 -7.74
CA THR A 144 6.89 -12.60 -8.10
C THR A 144 6.02 -11.37 -8.29
N SER A 145 6.32 -10.29 -7.60
CA SER A 145 5.55 -9.04 -7.59
C SER A 145 6.50 -7.83 -7.57
N PRO A 146 6.95 -7.36 -8.75
CA PRO A 146 7.96 -6.31 -8.88
C PRO A 146 7.47 -4.92 -8.45
N TYR A 147 6.23 -4.80 -8.01
CA TYR A 147 5.62 -3.54 -7.57
C TYR A 147 5.98 -3.15 -6.14
N TYR A 148 6.54 -4.10 -5.36
CA TYR A 148 7.01 -3.83 -4.01
C TYR A 148 8.39 -3.21 -4.01
N SER A 149 8.55 -2.13 -3.27
CA SER A 149 9.85 -1.53 -2.95
C SER A 149 10.23 -1.84 -1.50
N LYS A 150 11.50 -2.22 -1.25
CA LYS A 150 11.99 -2.30 0.11
C LYS A 150 11.89 -0.93 0.77
N TYR A 151 11.40 -0.89 1.99
CA TYR A 151 11.23 0.34 2.77
C TYR A 151 11.70 0.13 4.22
N VAL A 152 12.18 1.20 4.83
CA VAL A 152 12.54 1.21 6.24
C VAL A 152 11.70 2.26 6.94
N ILE A 153 10.84 1.84 7.86
CA ILE A 153 10.11 2.73 8.75
C ILE A 153 11.08 3.19 9.84
N PRO A 154 11.39 4.51 9.93
CA PRO A 154 12.39 5.00 10.87
C PRO A 154 11.98 4.78 12.33
N GLU A 155 12.97 4.60 13.20
CA GLU A 155 12.77 4.66 14.64
C GLU A 155 12.12 6.01 15.03
N GLY A 156 11.17 5.95 15.96
CA GLY A 156 10.43 7.13 16.41
C GLY A 156 9.24 7.52 15.56
N THR A 157 8.96 6.80 14.46
CA THR A 157 7.70 6.97 13.71
C THR A 157 6.49 6.70 14.61
N TYR A 158 6.59 5.69 15.48
CA TYR A 158 5.62 5.37 16.52
C TYR A 158 6.31 5.29 17.88
N GLU A 159 5.60 5.63 18.95
CA GLU A 159 6.14 5.60 20.31
C GLU A 159 6.61 4.18 20.69
N GLY A 160 7.88 4.05 21.04
CA GLY A 160 8.47 2.79 21.51
C GLY A 160 8.71 1.74 20.41
N VAL A 161 8.47 2.06 19.14
CA VAL A 161 8.71 1.15 18.01
C VAL A 161 10.09 1.43 17.41
N PRO A 162 10.99 0.43 17.32
CA PRO A 162 12.29 0.58 16.69
C PRO A 162 12.17 0.70 15.17
N GLU A 163 13.28 1.03 14.52
CA GLU A 163 13.40 0.95 13.06
C GLU A 163 12.95 -0.43 12.56
N THR A 164 12.12 -0.43 11.52
CA THR A 164 11.49 -1.65 11.00
C THR A 164 11.65 -1.74 9.49
N THR A 165 12.29 -2.80 9.01
CA THR A 165 12.36 -3.11 7.57
C THR A 165 11.07 -3.73 7.10
N THR A 166 10.53 -3.21 6.01
CA THR A 166 9.30 -3.68 5.37
C THR A 166 9.33 -3.45 3.86
N VAL A 167 8.20 -3.58 3.22
CA VAL A 167 7.98 -3.21 1.83
C VAL A 167 6.89 -2.15 1.72
N ALA A 168 6.87 -1.46 0.60
CA ALA A 168 5.86 -0.45 0.31
C ALA A 168 5.41 -0.54 -1.15
N VAL A 169 4.20 -0.08 -1.42
CA VAL A 169 3.60 0.08 -2.75
C VAL A 169 3.22 1.54 -2.96
N SER A 170 3.00 1.97 -4.20
CA SER A 170 2.60 3.35 -4.47
C SER A 170 1.08 3.52 -4.35
N ALA A 171 0.64 4.58 -3.68
CA ALA A 171 -0.72 5.08 -3.78
C ALA A 171 -0.89 5.78 -5.14
N VAL A 172 -1.86 5.35 -5.94
CA VAL A 172 -2.07 5.85 -7.31
C VAL A 172 -3.50 6.34 -7.49
N ILE A 173 -3.65 7.45 -8.19
CA ILE A 173 -4.95 7.87 -8.73
C ILE A 173 -5.11 7.26 -10.10
N ILE A 174 -6.27 6.66 -10.35
CA ILE A 174 -6.69 6.18 -11.66
C ILE A 174 -7.97 6.88 -12.12
N ALA A 175 -8.14 6.97 -13.43
CA ALA A 175 -9.36 7.43 -14.06
C ALA A 175 -9.86 6.39 -15.08
N ARG A 176 -11.17 6.28 -15.25
CA ARG A 176 -11.72 5.57 -16.41
C ARG A 176 -11.35 6.33 -17.68
N ASP A 177 -11.16 5.60 -18.77
CA ASP A 177 -10.72 6.19 -20.05
C ASP A 177 -11.75 7.13 -20.68
N ASP A 178 -13.01 7.05 -20.26
CA ASP A 178 -14.10 7.91 -20.73
C ASP A 178 -14.24 9.24 -19.95
N VAL A 179 -13.36 9.50 -18.98
CA VAL A 179 -13.30 10.81 -18.30
C VAL A 179 -12.70 11.85 -19.25
N ASP A 180 -13.25 13.05 -19.27
CA ASP A 180 -12.76 14.12 -20.15
C ASP A 180 -11.28 14.45 -19.87
N GLU A 181 -10.51 14.67 -20.93
CA GLU A 181 -9.08 14.96 -20.85
C GLU A 181 -8.79 16.21 -20.02
N ASN A 182 -9.62 17.29 -20.17
CA ASN A 182 -9.42 18.52 -19.42
C ASN A 182 -9.75 18.33 -17.94
N ASP A 183 -10.73 17.48 -17.61
CA ASP A 183 -11.05 17.19 -16.21
C ASP A 183 -9.88 16.51 -15.52
N VAL A 184 -9.28 15.49 -16.17
CA VAL A 184 -8.11 14.81 -15.60
C VAL A 184 -6.90 15.73 -15.54
N TYR A 185 -6.65 16.55 -16.57
CA TYR A 185 -5.61 17.58 -16.55
C TYR A 185 -5.80 18.55 -15.37
N ASN A 186 -7.00 19.05 -15.17
CA ASN A 186 -7.30 19.98 -14.07
C ASN A 186 -7.11 19.33 -12.70
N ILE A 187 -7.45 18.04 -12.55
CA ILE A 187 -7.26 17.32 -11.30
C ILE A 187 -5.77 17.16 -10.98
N VAL A 188 -4.97 16.65 -11.92
CA VAL A 188 -3.55 16.45 -11.67
C VAL A 188 -2.81 17.77 -11.46
N SER A 189 -3.09 18.80 -12.27
CA SER A 189 -2.48 20.12 -12.09
C SER A 189 -2.87 20.74 -10.75
N THR A 190 -4.14 20.64 -10.35
CA THR A 190 -4.59 21.18 -9.05
C THR A 190 -3.88 20.51 -7.88
N ILE A 191 -3.68 19.18 -7.92
CA ILE A 191 -3.00 18.45 -6.85
C ILE A 191 -1.55 18.94 -6.71
N PHE A 192 -0.78 18.93 -7.79
CA PHE A 192 0.67 19.20 -7.71
C PHE A 192 0.98 20.69 -7.60
N GLU A 193 0.17 21.59 -8.17
CA GLU A 193 0.39 23.04 -8.06
C GLU A 193 -0.06 23.61 -6.72
N ASN A 194 -0.84 22.86 -5.93
CA ASN A 194 -1.28 23.29 -4.61
C ASN A 194 -0.78 22.38 -3.49
N ALA A 195 0.19 21.49 -3.75
CA ALA A 195 0.70 20.53 -2.77
C ALA A 195 1.13 21.22 -1.45
N ASP A 196 1.81 22.37 -1.54
CA ASP A 196 2.28 23.15 -0.38
C ASP A 196 1.14 23.72 0.48
N SER A 197 -0.07 23.81 -0.07
CA SER A 197 -1.25 24.33 0.65
C SER A 197 -2.00 23.23 1.43
N LEU A 198 -1.69 21.96 1.19
CA LEU A 198 -2.33 20.83 1.85
C LEU A 198 -1.78 20.66 3.27
N ALA A 199 -2.66 20.56 4.25
CA ALA A 199 -2.28 20.48 5.66
C ALA A 199 -1.75 19.10 6.10
N HIS A 200 -1.95 18.06 5.30
CA HIS A 200 -1.55 16.68 5.64
C HIS A 200 -0.05 16.47 5.38
N ASP A 201 0.64 15.78 6.29
CA ASP A 201 2.09 15.55 6.15
C ASP A 201 2.48 14.79 4.87
N LYS A 202 1.64 13.89 4.39
CA LYS A 202 1.86 13.17 3.12
C LYS A 202 1.84 14.08 1.89
N ALA A 203 1.30 15.29 1.98
CA ALA A 203 1.39 16.25 0.89
C ALA A 203 2.84 16.70 0.60
N LYS A 204 3.73 16.61 1.59
CA LYS A 204 5.16 16.91 1.45
C LYS A 204 5.91 15.84 0.64
N GLU A 205 5.31 14.68 0.43
CA GLU A 205 5.85 13.58 -0.37
C GLU A 205 5.38 13.64 -1.83
N LEU A 206 4.47 14.58 -2.17
CA LEU A 206 4.02 14.76 -3.54
C LEU A 206 5.17 15.32 -4.38
N ASP A 207 5.64 14.51 -5.30
CA ASP A 207 6.79 14.78 -6.16
C ASP A 207 6.49 14.37 -7.62
N LEU A 208 6.89 15.18 -8.58
CA LEU A 208 6.58 14.93 -10.00
C LEU A 208 7.38 13.77 -10.59
N ASP A 209 8.62 13.55 -10.17
CA ASP A 209 9.41 12.38 -10.60
C ASP A 209 8.73 11.09 -10.15
N PHE A 210 8.30 11.05 -8.89
CA PHE A 210 7.56 9.92 -8.33
C PHE A 210 6.20 9.75 -9.01
N ALA A 211 5.48 10.86 -9.23
CA ALA A 211 4.15 10.84 -9.81
C ALA A 211 4.12 10.30 -11.26
N ALA A 212 5.17 10.56 -12.03
CA ALA A 212 5.35 10.08 -13.40
C ALA A 212 6.04 8.70 -13.47
N GLY A 213 6.52 8.17 -12.34
CA GLY A 213 7.37 6.97 -12.29
C GLY A 213 6.63 5.63 -12.35
N VAL A 214 5.33 5.60 -12.08
CA VAL A 214 4.53 4.35 -12.11
C VAL A 214 4.00 4.11 -13.52
N THR A 215 4.75 3.38 -14.34
CA THR A 215 4.52 3.23 -15.78
C THR A 215 3.90 1.90 -16.19
N ASN A 216 3.49 1.06 -15.24
CA ASN A 216 2.95 -0.28 -15.49
C ASN A 216 1.59 -0.25 -16.21
N VAL A 217 0.81 0.80 -15.98
CA VAL A 217 -0.44 1.07 -16.67
C VAL A 217 -0.33 2.42 -17.38
N PRO A 218 -0.71 2.52 -18.66
CA PRO A 218 -0.64 3.79 -19.41
C PRO A 218 -1.35 4.94 -18.69
N TYR A 219 -0.79 6.13 -18.83
CA TYR A 219 -1.38 7.35 -18.28
C TYR A 219 -2.56 7.82 -19.11
N HIS A 220 -3.51 8.47 -18.43
CA HIS A 220 -4.62 9.15 -19.08
C HIS A 220 -4.10 10.34 -19.90
N PRO A 221 -4.64 10.62 -21.10
CA PRO A 221 -4.16 11.71 -21.95
C PRO A 221 -4.09 13.07 -21.24
N GLY A 222 -5.06 13.40 -20.38
CA GLY A 222 -5.04 14.62 -19.58
C GLY A 222 -3.90 14.71 -18.58
N ALA A 223 -3.58 13.60 -17.94
CA ALA A 223 -2.43 13.52 -17.04
C ALA A 223 -1.10 13.60 -17.83
N ALA A 224 -1.00 12.88 -18.94
CA ALA A 224 0.20 12.89 -19.79
C ALA A 224 0.48 14.30 -20.34
N ARG A 225 -0.55 15.06 -20.71
CA ARG A 225 -0.40 16.47 -21.13
C ARG A 225 0.20 17.32 -20.02
N TYR A 226 -0.30 17.20 -18.77
CA TYR A 226 0.26 17.93 -17.64
C TYR A 226 1.72 17.57 -17.38
N PHE A 227 2.04 16.26 -17.35
CA PHE A 227 3.42 15.79 -17.15
C PHE A 227 4.36 16.28 -18.27
N ALA A 228 3.92 16.25 -19.52
CA ALA A 228 4.71 16.77 -20.65
C ALA A 228 5.04 18.26 -20.51
N GLU A 229 4.10 19.08 -20.03
CA GLU A 229 4.33 20.52 -19.74
C GLU A 229 5.38 20.72 -18.62
N LYS A 230 5.53 19.75 -17.72
CA LYS A 230 6.54 19.74 -16.65
C LYS A 230 7.84 19.06 -17.06
N GLY A 231 7.95 18.56 -18.29
CA GLY A 231 9.16 17.93 -18.84
C GLY A 231 9.27 16.42 -18.63
N TYR A 232 8.16 15.75 -18.27
CA TYR A 232 8.10 14.30 -18.07
C TYR A 232 7.37 13.63 -19.24
N GLU A 233 7.97 12.59 -19.82
CA GLU A 233 7.30 11.72 -20.78
C GLU A 233 6.77 10.48 -20.07
N VAL A 234 5.47 10.24 -20.20
CA VAL A 234 4.79 9.07 -19.62
C VAL A 234 4.11 8.26 -20.74
N PRO A 235 4.01 6.90 -20.59
CA PRO A 235 3.34 6.09 -21.61
C PRO A 235 1.84 6.38 -21.64
N THR A 236 1.27 6.48 -22.84
CA THR A 236 -0.19 6.62 -23.07
C THR A 236 -0.68 5.46 -23.93
N LYS A 237 -2.02 5.25 -23.93
CA LYS A 237 -2.66 4.29 -24.85
C LYS A 237 -2.57 4.73 -26.29
#